data_60e62570e247ddf268664d629c3e4cad
#
_entry.id   60e62570e247ddf268664d629c3e4cad
#
_cell.length_a   1.000
_cell.length_b   1.000
_cell.length_c   1.000
_cell.angle_alpha   90.00
_cell.angle_beta   90.00
_cell.angle_gamma   90.00
#
_symmetry.space_group_name_H-M   'P 1'
#
loop_
_entity.id
_entity.type
_entity.pdbx_description
1 polymer ?
#
loop_
_entity_poly.entity_id
_entity_poly.type
_entity_poly.pdbx_seq_one_letter_code
_entity_poly.pdbx_strand_id
1 'polypeptide(L)'
;DVYKRQNAALPTRGGTQLWADEHIRDGWRIQRHVWSGHFRLLDDHNVRHAWGSYPDCLLELNRRKVAASQNRHLVLLVHGIGRGPATFGDLPDKLREAGFEARAISYPSTRGSIEDHAAQLERLLQRAEGVDEVSFVTHSMGGIIVRRLLGGNSVWQSRIKPGRLIMIAPPNQGSIVAETLQPAWPYRLVYGTAGQQLTPAKVTALPVPAIPFGIIAGGLGDTEGFNPLVPGDDDGTVSVAETRLEGAADFMILPGLHGFVARSPEIVLPVLNFLRSGRFEKVRRHPNG
;
A
#
# COMPACT_ATOMS: atom_id res chain seq x y z
N ASP A 1 5.22 39.33 9.46
CA ASP A 1 5.17 37.97 9.98
C ASP A 1 4.60 36.98 8.94
N VAL A 2 5.28 36.91 7.77
CA VAL A 2 4.93 36.05 6.61
C VAL A 2 4.94 34.57 7.02
N TYR A 3 5.81 34.17 7.94
CA TYR A 3 5.95 32.80 8.43
C TYR A 3 4.71 32.31 9.19
N LYS A 4 4.04 33.16 9.97
CA LYS A 4 2.81 32.78 10.71
C LYS A 4 1.61 32.60 9.80
N ARG A 5 1.54 33.36 8.67
CA ARG A 5 0.45 33.21 7.69
C ARG A 5 0.56 31.96 6.84
N GLN A 6 1.79 31.46 6.61
CA GLN A 6 2.03 30.25 5.83
C GLN A 6 1.68 28.96 6.60
N ASN A 7 1.71 29.00 7.94
CA ASN A 7 1.46 27.86 8.81
C ASN A 7 0.08 27.89 9.47
N ALA A 8 -0.90 28.55 8.86
CA ALA A 8 -2.29 28.46 9.30
C ALA A 8 -2.80 27.01 9.14
N ALA A 9 -3.44 26.48 10.19
CA ALA A 9 -4.06 25.16 10.16
C ALA A 9 -5.22 25.17 9.14
N LEU A 10 -5.11 24.35 8.10
CA LEU A 10 -6.09 24.27 7.03
C LEU A 10 -6.48 22.81 6.78
N PRO A 11 -7.78 22.45 6.88
CA PRO A 11 -8.26 21.14 6.51
C PRO A 11 -7.91 20.80 5.06
N THR A 12 -7.48 19.57 4.82
CA THR A 12 -7.19 19.03 3.49
C THR A 12 -7.88 17.69 3.29
N ARG A 13 -7.85 17.16 2.07
CA ARG A 13 -8.33 15.80 1.78
C ARG A 13 -7.22 14.74 1.77
N GLY A 14 -6.09 15.01 2.41
CA GLY A 14 -4.95 14.07 2.47
C GLY A 14 -4.17 13.89 1.17
N GLY A 15 -4.68 14.34 0.01
CA GLY A 15 -3.92 14.53 -1.24
C GLY A 15 -3.70 13.32 -2.10
N THR A 16 -4.75 12.56 -2.45
CA THR A 16 -4.67 11.50 -3.45
C THR A 16 -4.11 11.99 -4.79
N GLN A 17 -3.21 11.21 -5.44
CA GLN A 17 -2.61 11.41 -6.77
C GLN A 17 -1.77 12.69 -6.98
N LEU A 18 -1.74 13.61 -6.01
CA LEU A 18 -0.95 14.85 -6.10
C LEU A 18 0.14 14.95 -5.03
N TRP A 19 0.06 14.12 -4.00
CA TRP A 19 0.95 14.16 -2.86
C TRP A 19 1.47 12.78 -2.51
N ALA A 20 2.74 12.72 -2.17
CA ALA A 20 3.48 11.53 -1.77
C ALA A 20 3.90 11.65 -0.31
N ASP A 21 3.62 10.68 0.53
CA ASP A 21 4.15 10.61 1.88
C ASP A 21 5.66 10.34 1.83
N GLU A 22 6.44 11.23 2.47
CA GLU A 22 7.90 11.18 2.49
C GLU A 22 8.47 11.03 3.91
N HIS A 23 7.66 11.28 4.94
CA HIS A 23 7.99 11.11 6.35
C HIS A 23 6.72 10.86 7.16
N ILE A 24 6.78 9.93 8.10
CA ILE A 24 5.71 9.65 9.06
C ILE A 24 6.28 9.58 10.47
N ARG A 25 5.56 10.16 11.44
CA ARG A 25 5.87 10.11 12.87
C ARG A 25 4.57 10.25 13.65
N ASP A 26 4.17 9.21 14.37
CA ASP A 26 3.01 9.19 15.30
C ASP A 26 1.77 9.95 14.78
N GLY A 27 1.21 9.50 13.67
CA GLY A 27 0.04 10.13 13.02
C GLY A 27 0.36 11.29 12.10
N TRP A 28 1.45 12.00 12.34
CA TRP A 28 1.90 13.10 11.50
C TRP A 28 2.62 12.60 10.26
N ARG A 29 2.50 13.38 9.16
CA ARG A 29 3.19 13.07 7.91
C ARG A 29 3.66 14.32 7.19
N ILE A 30 4.83 14.24 6.59
CA ILE A 30 5.32 15.24 5.64
C ILE A 30 5.09 14.67 4.25
N GLN A 31 4.36 15.41 3.43
CA GLN A 31 4.04 15.05 2.06
C GLN A 31 4.75 15.96 1.07
N ARG A 32 5.18 15.40 -0.06
CA ARG A 32 5.75 16.12 -1.20
C ARG A 32 4.72 16.22 -2.31
N HIS A 33 4.56 17.42 -2.87
CA HIS A 33 3.72 17.64 -4.05
C HIS A 33 4.45 17.19 -5.32
N VAL A 34 3.74 16.42 -6.18
CA VAL A 34 4.37 15.73 -7.33
C VAL A 34 4.89 16.63 -8.43
N TRP A 35 4.30 17.81 -8.63
CA TRP A 35 4.73 18.74 -9.68
C TRP A 35 5.68 19.82 -9.20
N SER A 36 5.31 20.50 -8.12
CA SER A 36 6.09 21.64 -7.63
C SER A 36 7.20 21.25 -6.67
N GLY A 37 7.20 20.00 -6.17
CA GLY A 37 8.22 19.49 -5.26
C GLY A 37 8.21 20.10 -3.85
N HIS A 38 7.29 21.05 -3.55
CA HIS A 38 7.18 21.59 -2.21
C HIS A 38 6.56 20.59 -1.23
N PHE A 39 6.75 20.84 0.05
CA PHE A 39 6.31 19.96 1.12
C PHE A 39 5.22 20.59 1.96
N ARG A 40 4.45 19.75 2.66
CA ARG A 40 3.51 20.14 3.69
C ARG A 40 3.53 19.17 4.86
N LEU A 41 3.26 19.67 6.06
CA LEU A 41 3.07 18.88 7.26
C LEU A 41 1.57 18.72 7.53
N LEU A 42 1.11 17.48 7.67
CA LEU A 42 -0.26 17.13 8.06
C LEU A 42 -0.27 16.39 9.39
N ASP A 43 -1.33 16.56 10.18
CA ASP A 43 -1.68 15.68 11.29
C ASP A 43 -2.51 14.46 10.81
N ASP A 44 -2.94 13.64 11.76
CA ASP A 44 -3.78 12.45 11.53
C ASP A 44 -5.19 12.77 11.00
N HIS A 45 -5.69 13.98 11.25
CA HIS A 45 -6.96 14.49 10.74
C HIS A 45 -6.82 15.18 9.36
N ASN A 46 -5.65 15.11 8.72
CA ASN A 46 -5.33 15.78 7.46
C ASN A 46 -5.37 17.30 7.53
N VAL A 47 -5.20 17.89 8.69
CA VAL A 47 -5.05 19.34 8.82
C VAL A 47 -3.60 19.71 8.51
N ARG A 48 -3.43 20.69 7.62
CA ARG A 48 -2.10 21.20 7.25
C ARG A 48 -1.62 22.19 8.31
N HIS A 49 -0.41 21.96 8.83
CA HIS A 49 0.23 22.78 9.85
C HIS A 49 1.48 23.53 9.37
N ALA A 50 2.11 23.05 8.31
CA ALA A 50 3.21 23.72 7.66
C ALA A 50 3.20 23.49 6.14
N TRP A 51 3.88 24.37 5.44
CA TRP A 51 4.13 24.32 4.01
C TRP A 51 5.49 24.95 3.72
N GLY A 52 6.21 24.42 2.75
CA GLY A 52 7.48 24.98 2.28
C GLY A 52 8.46 23.88 1.85
N SER A 53 9.68 23.95 2.34
CA SER A 53 10.69 22.92 2.13
C SER A 53 10.51 21.75 3.12
N TYR A 54 11.17 20.61 2.84
CA TYR A 54 11.20 19.49 3.78
C TYR A 54 11.79 19.87 5.14
N PRO A 55 12.92 20.60 5.22
CA PRO A 55 13.45 21.09 6.50
C PRO A 55 12.47 21.96 7.29
N ASP A 56 11.71 22.84 6.63
CA ASP A 56 10.72 23.69 7.30
C ASP A 56 9.60 22.87 7.93
N CYS A 57 9.09 21.88 7.19
CA CYS A 57 8.06 20.96 7.69
C CYS A 57 8.60 20.11 8.84
N LEU A 58 9.83 19.62 8.75
CA LEU A 58 10.47 18.83 9.80
C LEU A 58 10.73 19.68 11.07
N LEU A 59 11.16 20.91 10.90
CA LEU A 59 11.33 21.85 12.02
C LEU A 59 10.01 22.07 12.76
N GLU A 60 8.91 22.26 12.03
CA GLU A 60 7.60 22.44 12.65
C GLU A 60 7.12 21.16 13.35
N LEU A 61 7.35 19.97 12.75
CA LEU A 61 7.06 18.68 13.37
C LEU A 61 7.83 18.51 14.69
N ASN A 62 9.12 18.87 14.72
CA ASN A 62 9.96 18.81 15.92
C ASN A 62 9.52 19.80 17.00
N ARG A 63 9.06 20.99 16.63
CA ARG A 63 8.51 22.00 17.58
C ARG A 63 7.28 21.49 18.31
N ARG A 64 6.49 20.62 17.67
CA ARG A 64 5.29 20.04 18.27
C ARG A 64 5.57 18.94 19.27
N LYS A 65 6.85 18.57 19.45
CA LYS A 65 7.30 17.51 20.38
C LYS A 65 6.54 16.19 20.18
N VAL A 66 6.15 15.90 18.94
CA VAL A 66 5.54 14.62 18.59
C VAL A 66 6.55 13.52 18.89
N ALA A 67 6.19 12.63 19.83
CA ALA A 67 7.03 11.50 20.19
C ALA A 67 7.20 10.56 18.99
N ALA A 68 8.31 9.85 18.94
CA ALA A 68 8.38 8.66 18.06
C ALA A 68 7.40 7.62 18.58
N SER A 69 6.80 6.84 17.67
CA SER A 69 5.88 5.76 18.06
C SER A 69 6.54 4.85 19.11
N GLN A 70 5.79 4.51 20.16
CA GLN A 70 6.24 3.51 21.14
C GLN A 70 6.12 2.09 20.57
N ASN A 71 5.29 1.91 19.55
CA ASN A 71 5.16 0.64 18.87
C ASN A 71 6.16 0.57 17.72
N ARG A 72 7.16 -0.25 17.91
CA ARG A 72 8.32 -0.37 17.01
C ARG A 72 8.06 -1.25 15.79
N HIS A 73 6.86 -1.87 15.69
CA HIS A 73 6.43 -2.63 14.53
C HIS A 73 5.45 -1.82 13.67
N LEU A 74 5.96 -1.28 12.59
CA LEU A 74 5.19 -0.51 11.60
C LEU A 74 4.52 -1.45 10.59
N VAL A 75 3.24 -1.24 10.31
CA VAL A 75 2.51 -1.88 9.21
C VAL A 75 2.15 -0.81 8.18
N LEU A 76 2.81 -0.84 7.02
CA LEU A 76 2.49 0.04 5.90
C LEU A 76 1.43 -0.57 5.00
N LEU A 77 0.34 0.17 4.77
CA LEU A 77 -0.70 -0.24 3.85
C LEU A 77 -0.53 0.52 2.52
N VAL A 78 -0.30 -0.22 1.42
CA VAL A 78 0.06 0.32 0.10
C VAL A 78 -1.04 0.01 -0.91
N HIS A 79 -1.77 1.03 -1.32
CA HIS A 79 -2.94 0.90 -2.21
C HIS A 79 -2.56 0.58 -3.67
N GLY A 80 -3.58 0.27 -4.49
CA GLY A 80 -3.43 0.02 -5.93
C GLY A 80 -3.44 1.28 -6.79
N ILE A 81 -3.36 1.07 -8.10
CA ILE A 81 -3.36 2.13 -9.10
C ILE A 81 -4.70 2.92 -9.09
N GLY A 82 -4.64 4.23 -9.25
CA GLY A 82 -5.82 5.11 -9.24
C GLY A 82 -6.52 5.24 -7.89
N ARG A 83 -5.95 4.66 -6.82
CA ARG A 83 -6.55 4.58 -5.48
C ARG A 83 -5.85 5.53 -4.49
N GLY A 84 -6.17 5.38 -3.22
CA GLY A 84 -5.58 6.12 -2.10
C GLY A 84 -5.76 5.37 -0.78
N PRO A 85 -5.39 5.97 0.37
CA PRO A 85 -5.48 5.33 1.69
C PRO A 85 -6.84 4.75 2.05
N ALA A 86 -7.94 5.38 1.58
CA ALA A 86 -9.32 4.92 1.81
C ALA A 86 -9.64 3.54 1.20
N THR A 87 -8.74 2.96 0.40
CA THR A 87 -8.87 1.60 -0.14
C THR A 87 -9.03 0.56 0.96
N PHE A 88 -8.41 0.78 2.11
CA PHE A 88 -8.36 -0.19 3.20
C PHE A 88 -9.47 -0.04 4.24
N GLY A 89 -10.43 0.89 4.03
CA GLY A 89 -11.52 1.11 4.98
C GLY A 89 -10.99 1.37 6.40
N ASP A 90 -11.52 0.63 7.37
CA ASP A 90 -11.16 0.69 8.78
C ASP A 90 -10.00 -0.25 9.19
N LEU A 91 -9.46 -1.02 8.24
CA LEU A 91 -8.35 -1.96 8.53
C LEU A 91 -7.17 -1.29 9.27
N PRO A 92 -6.70 -0.07 8.90
CA PRO A 92 -5.63 0.58 9.67
C PRO A 92 -5.99 0.82 11.14
N ASP A 93 -7.25 1.17 11.43
CA ASP A 93 -7.74 1.37 12.80
C ASP A 93 -7.75 0.05 13.58
N LYS A 94 -8.25 -1.02 12.95
CA LYS A 94 -8.27 -2.36 13.54
C LYS A 94 -6.87 -2.91 13.84
N LEU A 95 -5.91 -2.60 12.97
CA LEU A 95 -4.51 -2.96 13.23
C LEU A 95 -3.92 -2.16 14.41
N ARG A 96 -4.27 -0.86 14.54
CA ARG A 96 -3.86 -0.04 15.70
C ARG A 96 -4.48 -0.54 17.01
N GLU A 97 -5.78 -0.88 17.00
CA GLU A 97 -6.47 -1.51 18.13
C GLU A 97 -5.79 -2.84 18.55
N ALA A 98 -5.23 -3.56 17.58
CA ALA A 98 -4.51 -4.82 17.83
C ALA A 98 -3.04 -4.64 18.25
N GLY A 99 -2.57 -3.40 18.40
CA GLY A 99 -1.26 -3.06 18.92
C GLY A 99 -0.17 -2.82 17.86
N PHE A 100 -0.50 -2.66 16.58
CA PHE A 100 0.46 -2.30 15.54
C PHE A 100 0.50 -0.77 15.30
N GLU A 101 1.62 -0.24 14.87
CA GLU A 101 1.69 1.09 14.25
C GLU A 101 1.27 0.96 12.79
N ALA A 102 -0.02 1.17 12.47
CA ALA A 102 -0.55 0.93 11.13
C ALA A 102 -0.82 2.24 10.38
N ARG A 103 -0.31 2.35 9.14
CA ARG A 103 -0.45 3.54 8.30
C ARG A 103 -0.76 3.20 6.85
N ALA A 104 -1.90 3.66 6.37
CA ALA A 104 -2.21 3.67 4.95
C ALA A 104 -1.57 4.93 4.32
N ILE A 105 -0.64 4.70 3.40
CA ILE A 105 0.17 5.78 2.82
C ILE A 105 -0.47 6.38 1.57
N SER A 106 -0.14 7.65 1.30
CA SER A 106 -0.45 8.32 0.03
C SER A 106 0.74 8.27 -0.92
N TYR A 107 0.50 7.90 -2.16
CA TYR A 107 1.44 8.04 -3.26
C TYR A 107 0.67 8.25 -4.58
N PRO A 108 1.27 8.93 -5.56
CA PRO A 108 0.60 9.30 -6.80
C PRO A 108 0.58 8.13 -7.80
N SER A 109 -0.16 7.09 -7.51
CA SER A 109 -0.12 5.77 -8.14
C SER A 109 -0.35 5.75 -9.67
N THR A 110 -0.90 6.82 -10.24
CA THR A 110 -1.05 7.00 -11.69
C THR A 110 0.09 7.82 -12.33
N ARG A 111 1.06 8.29 -11.51
CA ARG A 111 2.14 9.17 -11.94
C ARG A 111 3.48 8.60 -11.52
N GLY A 112 4.29 8.25 -12.48
CA GLY A 112 5.57 7.58 -12.24
C GLY A 112 5.51 6.07 -12.53
N SER A 113 6.65 5.44 -12.42
CA SER A 113 6.86 4.01 -12.62
C SER A 113 6.73 3.23 -11.30
N ILE A 114 6.71 1.89 -11.37
CA ILE A 114 6.80 1.03 -10.20
C ILE A 114 8.10 1.31 -9.42
N GLU A 115 9.19 1.56 -10.13
CA GLU A 115 10.49 1.91 -9.56
C GLU A 115 10.44 3.25 -8.80
N ASP A 116 9.78 4.27 -9.35
CA ASP A 116 9.61 5.58 -8.70
C ASP A 116 8.83 5.45 -7.39
N HIS A 117 7.78 4.62 -7.39
CA HIS A 117 6.98 4.37 -6.19
C HIS A 117 7.74 3.54 -5.16
N ALA A 118 8.51 2.54 -5.59
CA ALA A 118 9.40 1.78 -4.69
C ALA A 118 10.46 2.70 -4.07
N ALA A 119 11.07 3.59 -4.85
CA ALA A 119 12.03 4.58 -4.35
C ALA A 119 11.40 5.58 -3.37
N GLN A 120 10.12 5.95 -3.54
CA GLN A 120 9.39 6.76 -2.57
C GLN A 120 9.20 6.02 -1.25
N LEU A 121 8.78 4.75 -1.28
CA LEU A 121 8.66 3.92 -0.07
C LEU A 121 10.01 3.75 0.63
N GLU A 122 11.07 3.58 -0.13
CA GLU A 122 12.43 3.52 0.42
C GLU A 122 12.79 4.81 1.18
N ARG A 123 12.56 5.99 0.59
CA ARG A 123 12.79 7.28 1.29
C ARG A 123 11.95 7.41 2.55
N LEU A 124 10.68 6.97 2.51
CA LEU A 124 9.80 6.96 3.68
C LEU A 124 10.40 6.11 4.81
N LEU A 125 10.85 4.89 4.50
CA LEU A 125 11.47 3.98 5.47
C LEU A 125 12.83 4.48 5.97
N GLN A 126 13.64 5.11 5.12
CA GLN A 126 14.89 5.74 5.52
C GLN A 126 14.68 6.86 6.54
N ARG A 127 13.53 7.53 6.51
CA ARG A 127 13.17 8.64 7.40
C ARG A 127 12.28 8.22 8.57
N ALA A 128 11.81 6.98 8.60
CA ALA A 128 10.99 6.47 9.69
C ALA A 128 11.79 6.43 10.99
N GLU A 129 11.24 6.97 12.07
CA GLU A 129 11.86 7.05 13.38
C GLU A 129 11.14 6.13 14.37
N GLY A 130 11.90 5.50 15.28
CA GLY A 130 11.34 4.61 16.32
C GLY A 130 10.80 3.27 15.80
N VAL A 131 11.16 2.87 14.58
CA VAL A 131 10.71 1.63 13.93
C VAL A 131 11.85 0.61 13.92
N ASP A 132 11.59 -0.60 14.41
CA ASP A 132 12.52 -1.74 14.36
C ASP A 132 12.14 -2.77 13.31
N GLU A 133 10.83 -2.94 13.08
CA GLU A 133 10.30 -3.91 12.12
C GLU A 133 9.21 -3.24 11.25
N VAL A 134 9.20 -3.55 9.97
CA VAL A 134 8.15 -3.12 9.04
C VAL A 134 7.52 -4.32 8.34
N SER A 135 6.19 -4.42 8.43
CA SER A 135 5.37 -5.32 7.62
C SER A 135 4.52 -4.53 6.64
N PHE A 136 4.05 -5.22 5.60
CA PHE A 136 3.29 -4.59 4.53
C PHE A 136 1.95 -5.29 4.33
N VAL A 137 0.89 -4.50 4.16
CA VAL A 137 -0.41 -4.93 3.66
C VAL A 137 -0.67 -4.18 2.37
N THR A 138 -0.81 -4.88 1.27
CA THR A 138 -0.86 -4.26 -0.05
C THR A 138 -2.14 -4.63 -0.79
N HIS A 139 -2.58 -3.75 -1.67
CA HIS A 139 -3.68 -4.03 -2.58
C HIS A 139 -3.21 -3.86 -4.02
N SER A 140 -3.52 -4.86 -4.89
CA SER A 140 -3.29 -4.76 -6.33
C SER A 140 -1.83 -4.40 -6.67
N MET A 141 -1.59 -3.38 -7.49
CA MET A 141 -0.27 -2.86 -7.85
C MET A 141 0.62 -2.56 -6.63
N GLY A 142 0.04 -2.23 -5.47
CA GLY A 142 0.82 -2.03 -4.25
C GLY A 142 1.69 -3.22 -3.87
N GLY A 143 1.23 -4.45 -4.15
CA GLY A 143 2.01 -5.68 -3.97
C GLY A 143 3.24 -5.73 -4.87
N ILE A 144 3.09 -5.31 -6.11
CA ILE A 144 4.17 -5.26 -7.11
C ILE A 144 5.24 -4.22 -6.73
N ILE A 145 4.80 -3.05 -6.23
CA ILE A 145 5.69 -2.00 -5.72
C ILE A 145 6.52 -2.52 -4.53
N VAL A 146 5.88 -3.21 -3.57
CA VAL A 146 6.58 -3.76 -2.41
C VAL A 146 7.51 -4.91 -2.79
N ARG A 147 7.15 -5.77 -3.76
CA ARG A 147 8.08 -6.77 -4.32
C ARG A 147 9.32 -6.10 -4.91
N ARG A 148 9.14 -5.01 -5.66
CA ARG A 148 10.27 -4.23 -6.23
C ARG A 148 11.14 -3.61 -5.13
N LEU A 149 10.53 -3.06 -4.07
CA LEU A 149 11.23 -2.50 -2.91
C LEU A 149 12.07 -3.56 -2.19
N LEU A 150 11.49 -4.72 -1.91
CA LEU A 150 12.14 -5.81 -1.17
C LEU A 150 13.23 -6.52 -1.96
N GLY A 151 13.15 -6.50 -3.30
CA GLY A 151 14.16 -7.08 -4.17
C GLY A 151 15.45 -6.27 -4.32
N GLY A 152 15.53 -5.08 -3.73
CA GLY A 152 16.71 -4.24 -3.69
C GLY A 152 17.53 -4.42 -2.40
N ASN A 153 18.84 -4.17 -2.46
CA ASN A 153 19.68 -4.04 -1.27
C ASN A 153 19.65 -2.58 -0.81
N SER A 154 18.69 -2.24 0.01
CA SER A 154 18.44 -0.86 0.44
C SER A 154 18.96 -0.58 1.84
N VAL A 155 19.50 0.63 2.06
CA VAL A 155 20.08 1.06 3.34
C VAL A 155 19.08 0.96 4.51
N TRP A 156 17.77 1.13 4.29
CA TRP A 156 16.79 1.02 5.34
C TRP A 156 16.72 -0.38 5.97
N GLN A 157 17.02 -1.45 5.20
CA GLN A 157 17.01 -2.84 5.67
C GLN A 157 18.11 -3.16 6.68
N SER A 158 19.18 -2.36 6.74
CA SER A 158 20.21 -2.48 7.79
C SER A 158 19.75 -1.95 9.15
N ARG A 159 18.69 -1.12 9.17
CA ARG A 159 18.18 -0.46 10.35
C ARG A 159 16.79 -0.97 10.77
N ILE A 160 15.93 -1.26 9.81
CA ILE A 160 14.56 -1.72 10.02
C ILE A 160 14.44 -3.12 9.45
N LYS A 161 14.10 -4.10 10.29
CA LYS A 161 13.91 -5.48 9.87
C LYS A 161 12.65 -5.60 8.99
N PRO A 162 12.74 -6.13 7.76
CA PRO A 162 11.56 -6.53 7.01
C PRO A 162 10.83 -7.68 7.73
N GLY A 163 9.54 -7.49 8.02
CA GLY A 163 8.71 -8.45 8.73
C GLY A 163 7.95 -9.37 7.79
N ARG A 164 6.66 -9.10 7.56
CA ARG A 164 5.77 -9.90 6.71
C ARG A 164 5.11 -9.07 5.64
N LEU A 165 4.70 -9.75 4.55
CA LEU A 165 3.98 -9.12 3.44
C LEU A 165 2.64 -9.84 3.22
N ILE A 166 1.54 -9.10 3.24
CA ILE A 166 0.22 -9.58 2.83
C ILE A 166 -0.15 -8.87 1.53
N MET A 167 -0.41 -9.63 0.49
CA MET A 167 -0.81 -9.11 -0.81
C MET A 167 -2.29 -9.45 -1.08
N ILE A 168 -3.12 -8.43 -1.22
CA ILE A 168 -4.55 -8.54 -1.50
C ILE A 168 -4.75 -8.26 -2.98
N ALA A 169 -5.29 -9.24 -3.70
CA ALA A 169 -5.55 -9.19 -5.15
C ALA A 169 -4.35 -8.70 -5.99
N PRO A 170 -3.12 -9.18 -5.74
CA PRO A 170 -1.94 -8.72 -6.48
C PRO A 170 -1.91 -9.35 -7.88
N PRO A 171 -1.63 -8.61 -8.97
CA PRO A 171 -1.38 -9.21 -10.29
C PRO A 171 0.07 -9.75 -10.37
N ASN A 172 0.38 -10.79 -9.58
CA ASN A 172 1.74 -11.33 -9.45
C ASN A 172 2.26 -12.02 -10.72
N GLN A 173 1.35 -12.47 -11.59
CA GLN A 173 1.69 -13.01 -12.92
C GLN A 173 1.53 -11.95 -14.04
N GLY A 174 1.30 -10.68 -13.67
CA GLY A 174 0.83 -9.64 -14.56
C GLY A 174 -0.70 -9.66 -14.67
N SER A 175 -1.26 -8.79 -15.49
CA SER A 175 -2.70 -8.71 -15.73
C SER A 175 -2.98 -8.78 -17.21
N ILE A 176 -3.80 -9.77 -17.61
CA ILE A 176 -4.29 -9.92 -18.98
C ILE A 176 -5.11 -8.69 -19.39
N VAL A 177 -5.88 -8.13 -18.45
CA VAL A 177 -6.62 -6.87 -18.68
C VAL A 177 -5.67 -5.72 -18.97
N ALA A 178 -4.57 -5.61 -18.21
CA ALA A 178 -3.56 -4.59 -18.45
C ALA A 178 -2.87 -4.78 -19.81
N GLU A 179 -2.53 -6.02 -20.17
CA GLU A 179 -1.90 -6.35 -21.45
C GLU A 179 -2.80 -6.03 -22.65
N THR A 180 -4.09 -6.42 -22.56
CA THR A 180 -5.09 -6.17 -23.60
C THR A 180 -5.39 -4.69 -23.80
N LEU A 181 -5.47 -3.92 -22.70
CA LEU A 181 -5.83 -2.50 -22.74
C LEU A 181 -4.62 -1.57 -22.92
N GLN A 182 -3.41 -2.06 -22.72
CA GLN A 182 -2.17 -1.26 -22.85
C GLN A 182 -2.06 -0.46 -24.17
N PRO A 183 -2.44 -1.00 -25.34
CA PRO A 183 -2.37 -0.23 -26.60
C PRO A 183 -3.35 0.94 -26.64
N ALA A 184 -4.45 0.89 -25.85
CA ALA A 184 -5.50 1.91 -25.88
C ALA A 184 -5.04 3.20 -25.19
N TRP A 185 -5.09 4.33 -25.92
CA TRP A 185 -4.69 5.63 -25.38
C TRP A 185 -5.45 6.06 -24.12
N PRO A 186 -6.75 5.76 -23.92
CA PRO A 186 -7.44 6.11 -22.67
C PRO A 186 -6.88 5.37 -21.47
N TYR A 187 -6.53 4.08 -21.62
CA TYR A 187 -5.89 3.29 -20.57
C TYR A 187 -4.54 3.91 -20.16
N ARG A 188 -3.71 4.27 -21.14
CA ARG A 188 -2.41 4.91 -20.90
C ARG A 188 -2.53 6.26 -20.20
N LEU A 189 -3.56 7.05 -20.54
CA LEU A 189 -3.82 8.34 -19.91
C LEU A 189 -4.26 8.20 -18.46
N VAL A 190 -5.12 7.23 -18.16
CA VAL A 190 -5.69 7.02 -16.82
C VAL A 190 -4.72 6.31 -15.89
N TYR A 191 -4.04 5.25 -16.37
CA TYR A 191 -3.20 4.39 -15.55
C TYR A 191 -1.70 4.70 -15.63
N GLY A 192 -1.30 5.61 -16.50
CA GLY A 192 0.07 6.13 -16.58
C GLY A 192 1.13 5.07 -16.85
N THR A 193 2.38 5.38 -16.51
CA THR A 193 3.53 4.49 -16.72
C THR A 193 3.47 3.22 -15.88
N ALA A 194 3.03 3.32 -14.62
CA ALA A 194 2.95 2.18 -13.72
C ALA A 194 1.94 1.12 -14.22
N GLY A 195 0.79 1.54 -14.77
CA GLY A 195 -0.18 0.61 -15.36
C GLY A 195 0.39 -0.17 -16.56
N GLN A 196 1.27 0.45 -17.35
CA GLN A 196 1.96 -0.20 -18.46
C GLN A 196 3.05 -1.18 -18.02
N GLN A 197 3.42 -1.18 -16.74
CA GLN A 197 4.39 -2.11 -16.17
C GLN A 197 3.74 -3.35 -15.55
N LEU A 198 2.41 -3.44 -15.51
CA LEU A 198 1.69 -4.59 -14.98
C LEU A 198 1.51 -5.74 -15.99
N THR A 199 2.26 -5.74 -17.07
CA THR A 199 2.26 -6.85 -18.05
C THR A 199 2.99 -8.07 -17.50
N PRO A 200 2.60 -9.30 -17.93
CA PRO A 200 3.23 -10.53 -17.48
C PRO A 200 4.75 -10.52 -17.56
N ALA A 201 5.32 -10.12 -18.70
CA ALA A 201 6.77 -10.10 -18.91
C ALA A 201 7.54 -9.22 -17.90
N LYS A 202 6.94 -8.12 -17.42
CA LYS A 202 7.59 -7.21 -16.47
C LYS A 202 7.42 -7.65 -15.03
N VAL A 203 6.22 -8.15 -14.68
CA VAL A 203 5.91 -8.52 -13.30
C VAL A 203 6.57 -9.85 -12.90
N THR A 204 6.62 -10.83 -13.81
CA THR A 204 7.27 -12.13 -13.54
C THR A 204 8.79 -12.02 -13.42
N ALA A 205 9.40 -10.98 -13.99
CA ALA A 205 10.82 -10.69 -13.83
C ALA A 205 11.18 -10.14 -12.44
N LEU A 206 10.20 -9.72 -11.63
CA LEU A 206 10.45 -9.23 -10.28
C LEU A 206 10.79 -10.39 -9.33
N PRO A 207 11.71 -10.19 -8.38
CA PRO A 207 12.07 -11.23 -7.42
C PRO A 207 10.89 -11.63 -6.54
N VAL A 208 10.90 -12.88 -6.09
CA VAL A 208 10.04 -13.37 -5.02
C VAL A 208 10.51 -12.76 -3.71
N PRO A 209 9.61 -12.27 -2.84
CA PRO A 209 10.01 -11.71 -1.55
C PRO A 209 10.76 -12.74 -0.69
N ALA A 210 11.91 -12.33 -0.13
CA ALA A 210 12.69 -13.18 0.77
C ALA A 210 12.12 -13.26 2.21
N ILE A 211 11.06 -12.50 2.50
CA ILE A 211 10.32 -12.51 3.78
C ILE A 211 9.06 -13.36 3.67
N PRO A 212 8.50 -13.86 4.79
CA PRO A 212 7.22 -14.56 4.75
C PRO A 212 6.12 -13.70 4.13
N PHE A 213 5.42 -14.22 3.13
CA PHE A 213 4.32 -13.51 2.50
C PHE A 213 3.10 -14.41 2.31
N GLY A 214 1.92 -13.81 2.37
CA GLY A 214 0.63 -14.45 2.11
C GLY A 214 -0.17 -13.68 1.06
N ILE A 215 -1.05 -14.39 0.38
CA ILE A 215 -1.86 -13.84 -0.71
C ILE A 215 -3.33 -14.06 -0.39
N ILE A 216 -4.11 -12.99 -0.48
CA ILE A 216 -5.57 -13.00 -0.44
C ILE A 216 -6.06 -12.64 -1.84
N ALA A 217 -6.60 -13.59 -2.59
CA ALA A 217 -7.22 -13.35 -3.88
C ALA A 217 -8.69 -12.93 -3.68
N GLY A 218 -9.19 -12.02 -4.50
CA GLY A 218 -10.62 -11.81 -4.68
C GLY A 218 -11.18 -12.78 -5.72
N GLY A 219 -12.41 -13.24 -5.52
CA GLY A 219 -13.08 -14.15 -6.45
C GLY A 219 -14.45 -14.56 -5.93
N LEU A 220 -15.12 -15.46 -6.62
CA LEU A 220 -16.38 -16.10 -6.19
C LEU A 220 -16.13 -17.45 -5.52
N GLY A 221 -14.97 -18.05 -5.74
CA GLY A 221 -14.64 -19.41 -5.33
C GLY A 221 -15.21 -20.47 -6.28
N ASP A 222 -15.48 -20.10 -7.53
CA ASP A 222 -16.01 -20.94 -8.59
C ASP A 222 -15.06 -20.99 -9.81
N THR A 223 -15.59 -21.28 -10.99
CA THR A 223 -14.81 -21.36 -12.24
C THR A 223 -15.08 -20.21 -13.23
N GLU A 224 -16.00 -19.31 -12.91
CA GLU A 224 -16.49 -18.28 -13.84
C GLU A 224 -16.07 -16.88 -13.41
N GLY A 225 -16.03 -16.59 -12.08
CA GLY A 225 -15.66 -15.29 -11.54
C GLY A 225 -16.67 -14.17 -11.79
N PHE A 226 -16.24 -12.92 -11.64
CA PHE A 226 -17.09 -11.73 -11.84
C PHE A 226 -17.06 -11.18 -13.26
N ASN A 227 -16.01 -11.47 -14.04
CA ASN A 227 -15.80 -10.88 -15.35
C ASN A 227 -15.61 -11.95 -16.42
N PRO A 228 -16.57 -12.16 -17.34
CA PRO A 228 -16.47 -13.19 -18.37
C PRO A 228 -15.33 -12.99 -19.38
N LEU A 229 -14.64 -11.84 -19.35
CA LEU A 229 -13.45 -11.56 -20.15
C LEU A 229 -12.15 -11.96 -19.46
N VAL A 230 -12.21 -12.32 -18.17
CA VAL A 230 -11.07 -12.79 -17.39
C VAL A 230 -11.20 -14.31 -17.21
N PRO A 231 -10.23 -15.13 -17.66
CA PRO A 231 -10.34 -16.57 -17.57
C PRO A 231 -10.33 -17.09 -16.12
N GLY A 232 -11.31 -17.95 -15.79
CA GLY A 232 -11.43 -18.59 -14.47
C GLY A 232 -12.02 -17.70 -13.41
N ASP A 233 -11.87 -18.10 -12.14
CA ASP A 233 -12.33 -17.30 -11.01
C ASP A 233 -11.54 -15.99 -10.91
N ASP A 234 -12.24 -14.87 -10.74
CA ASP A 234 -11.66 -13.53 -10.75
C ASP A 234 -12.45 -12.56 -9.85
N ASP A 235 -11.86 -11.39 -9.60
CA ASP A 235 -12.45 -10.29 -8.82
C ASP A 235 -13.02 -9.15 -9.69
N GLY A 236 -13.23 -9.40 -10.97
CA GLY A 236 -13.63 -8.42 -11.99
C GLY A 236 -12.45 -7.77 -12.73
N THR A 237 -11.22 -7.95 -12.27
CA THR A 237 -10.02 -7.30 -12.85
C THR A 237 -8.81 -8.23 -12.90
N VAL A 238 -8.59 -9.03 -11.88
CA VAL A 238 -7.47 -9.95 -11.72
C VAL A 238 -8.02 -11.33 -11.41
N SER A 239 -7.59 -12.34 -12.15
CA SER A 239 -7.97 -13.72 -11.87
C SER A 239 -7.25 -14.25 -10.64
N VAL A 240 -7.86 -15.23 -9.96
CA VAL A 240 -7.23 -15.96 -8.85
C VAL A 240 -5.89 -16.56 -9.29
N ALA A 241 -5.79 -17.03 -10.54
CA ALA A 241 -4.57 -17.56 -11.11
C ALA A 241 -3.46 -16.48 -11.21
N GLU A 242 -3.78 -15.28 -11.69
CA GLU A 242 -2.83 -14.16 -11.79
C GLU A 242 -2.31 -13.67 -10.43
N THR A 243 -3.05 -13.92 -9.34
CA THR A 243 -2.59 -13.52 -7.99
C THR A 243 -1.49 -14.43 -7.45
N ARG A 244 -1.38 -15.67 -7.94
CA ARG A 244 -0.46 -16.67 -7.38
C ARG A 244 1.00 -16.27 -7.55
N LEU A 245 1.78 -16.60 -6.53
CA LEU A 245 3.25 -16.46 -6.54
C LEU A 245 3.84 -17.63 -5.75
N GLU A 246 4.75 -18.35 -6.36
CA GLU A 246 5.45 -19.45 -5.70
C GLU A 246 6.22 -18.95 -4.47
N GLY A 247 6.27 -19.77 -3.41
CA GLY A 247 6.88 -19.40 -2.13
C GLY A 247 5.93 -18.68 -1.18
N ALA A 248 4.67 -18.44 -1.54
CA ALA A 248 3.68 -17.93 -0.59
C ALA A 248 3.51 -18.87 0.60
N ALA A 249 3.66 -18.33 1.82
CA ALA A 249 3.48 -19.10 3.05
C ALA A 249 2.03 -19.55 3.23
N ASP A 250 1.06 -18.74 2.76
CA ASP A 250 -0.36 -19.08 2.78
C ASP A 250 -1.11 -18.38 1.64
N PHE A 251 -2.27 -18.97 1.26
CA PHE A 251 -3.12 -18.47 0.18
C PHE A 251 -4.59 -18.68 0.52
N MET A 252 -5.41 -17.65 0.35
CA MET A 252 -6.86 -17.77 0.50
C MET A 252 -7.61 -16.98 -0.58
N ILE A 253 -8.86 -17.33 -0.79
CA ILE A 253 -9.80 -16.60 -1.65
C ILE A 253 -10.86 -16.00 -0.74
N LEU A 254 -11.17 -14.72 -0.93
CA LEU A 254 -12.29 -14.03 -0.30
C LEU A 254 -13.27 -13.55 -1.39
N PRO A 255 -14.58 -13.76 -1.19
CA PRO A 255 -15.57 -13.22 -2.10
C PRO A 255 -15.49 -11.70 -2.15
N GLY A 256 -15.36 -11.15 -3.36
CA GLY A 256 -15.37 -9.69 -3.51
C GLY A 256 -14.75 -9.18 -4.80
N LEU A 257 -15.28 -8.05 -5.25
CA LEU A 257 -14.76 -7.33 -6.40
C LEU A 257 -13.42 -6.63 -6.07
N HIS A 258 -12.56 -6.50 -7.06
CA HIS A 258 -11.21 -5.94 -6.97
C HIS A 258 -11.11 -4.63 -6.18
N GLY A 259 -12.03 -3.72 -6.43
CA GLY A 259 -12.03 -2.42 -5.76
C GLY A 259 -12.48 -2.43 -4.31
N PHE A 260 -13.02 -3.55 -3.82
CA PHE A 260 -13.69 -3.64 -2.52
C PHE A 260 -13.09 -4.69 -1.59
N VAL A 261 -12.44 -5.74 -2.10
CA VAL A 261 -11.88 -6.84 -1.30
C VAL A 261 -10.96 -6.36 -0.18
N ALA A 262 -10.14 -5.32 -0.42
CA ALA A 262 -9.21 -4.79 0.58
C ALA A 262 -9.88 -3.98 1.72
N ARG A 263 -11.17 -3.67 1.60
CA ARG A 263 -11.96 -2.97 2.62
C ARG A 263 -13.06 -3.83 3.24
N SER A 264 -13.14 -5.11 2.84
CA SER A 264 -14.10 -6.06 3.43
C SER A 264 -13.77 -6.25 4.92
N PRO A 265 -14.78 -6.25 5.82
CA PRO A 265 -14.58 -6.61 7.22
C PRO A 265 -13.97 -7.99 7.42
N GLU A 266 -14.20 -8.92 6.49
CA GLU A 266 -13.70 -10.30 6.52
C GLU A 266 -12.17 -10.39 6.41
N ILE A 267 -11.50 -9.32 5.92
CA ILE A 267 -10.05 -9.33 5.75
C ILE A 267 -9.29 -9.09 7.05
N VAL A 268 -9.93 -8.47 8.05
CA VAL A 268 -9.28 -8.00 9.27
C VAL A 268 -8.62 -9.14 10.03
N LEU A 269 -9.38 -10.21 10.30
CA LEU A 269 -8.87 -11.35 11.06
C LEU A 269 -7.77 -12.12 10.33
N PRO A 270 -7.89 -12.48 9.04
CA PRO A 270 -6.79 -13.06 8.28
C PRO A 270 -5.52 -12.20 8.28
N VAL A 271 -5.63 -10.89 8.06
CA VAL A 271 -4.47 -9.99 8.08
C VAL A 271 -3.80 -9.98 9.45
N LEU A 272 -4.56 -9.87 10.54
CA LEU A 272 -4.04 -9.92 11.91
C LEU A 272 -3.32 -11.24 12.20
N ASN A 273 -3.92 -12.36 11.82
CA ASN A 273 -3.33 -13.67 12.02
C ASN A 273 -2.02 -13.82 11.25
N PHE A 274 -2.01 -13.40 9.99
CA PHE A 274 -0.79 -13.47 9.19
C PHE A 274 0.32 -12.57 9.75
N LEU A 275 0.00 -11.35 10.18
CA LEU A 275 0.98 -10.47 10.82
C LEU A 275 1.58 -11.07 12.11
N ARG A 276 0.84 -11.91 12.83
CA ARG A 276 1.30 -12.55 14.07
C ARG A 276 2.00 -13.89 13.85
N SER A 277 1.42 -14.75 13.00
CA SER A 277 1.84 -16.15 12.88
C SER A 277 2.45 -16.52 11.51
N GLY A 278 2.25 -15.68 10.48
CA GLY A 278 2.63 -16.01 9.10
C GLY A 278 1.64 -16.95 8.39
N ARG A 279 0.43 -17.11 8.93
CA ARG A 279 -0.65 -17.93 8.35
C ARG A 279 -1.98 -17.22 8.45
N PHE A 280 -2.87 -17.43 7.45
CA PHE A 280 -4.27 -17.10 7.53
C PHE A 280 -4.98 -18.25 8.26
N GLU A 281 -5.54 -18.01 9.44
CA GLU A 281 -6.38 -19.02 10.05
C GLU A 281 -7.67 -19.16 9.22
N LYS A 282 -8.04 -20.39 8.91
CA LYS A 282 -9.32 -20.66 8.26
C LYS A 282 -10.42 -20.20 9.21
N VAL A 283 -11.26 -19.28 8.79
CA VAL A 283 -12.53 -19.01 9.46
C VAL A 283 -13.27 -20.35 9.54
N ARG A 284 -13.42 -20.93 10.71
CA ARG A 284 -14.29 -22.10 10.91
C ARG A 284 -15.69 -21.62 10.55
N ARG A 285 -16.17 -21.98 9.35
CA ARG A 285 -17.59 -21.86 9.04
C ARG A 285 -18.30 -22.71 10.08
N HIS A 286 -19.07 -22.10 10.97
CA HIS A 286 -20.01 -22.84 11.80
C HIS A 286 -20.94 -23.59 10.84
N PRO A 287 -21.12 -24.91 10.99
CA PRO A 287 -21.95 -25.69 10.08
C PRO A 287 -23.46 -25.52 10.33
N ASN A 288 -23.89 -24.37 10.86
CA ASN A 288 -25.31 -24.08 11.10
C ASN A 288 -25.59 -22.61 10.79
N GLY A 289 -26.14 -22.36 9.60
CA GLY A 289 -26.75 -21.12 9.15
C GLY A 289 -27.48 -21.40 7.86
#